data_56aa4e559a259c0f7ad6b243cfaab7e1
#
_entry.id   56aa4e559a259c0f7ad6b243cfaab7e1
#
_cell.length_a   1.000
_cell.length_b   1.000
_cell.length_c   1.000
_cell.angle_alpha   90.00
_cell.angle_beta   90.00
_cell.angle_gamma   90.00
#
_symmetry.space_group_name_H-M   'P 1'
#
loop_
_entity.id
_entity.type
_entity.pdbx_description
1 polymer ?
#
loop_
_entity_poly.entity_id
_entity_poly.type
_entity_poly.pdbx_seq_one_letter_code
_entity_poly.pdbx_strand_id
1 'polypeptide(L)'
;PSVVGIITYGSSATAQGSGIILSENGYIITNAHVVSGGEKFEVVLQNGDSYDATVIGADNQSDLALLKMQNPPEGLVAATFGNSDELEVGEMVVAIGNPGGLALASTQTVGYISAVQRTITTELGYTMVCIQADAAINPGNSGGPLINTYGQVVGITSSKLVEEGYEGIGFSIPINTA
;
A
#
# COMPACT_ATOMS: atom_id res chain seq x y z
N PRO A 1 8.37 -3.24 10.78
CA PRO A 1 8.81 -1.87 11.09
C PRO A 1 8.68 -0.93 9.89
N SER A 2 8.74 -1.48 8.64
CA SER A 2 8.73 -0.67 7.41
C SER A 2 7.32 -0.36 6.87
N VAL A 3 6.27 -0.81 7.55
CA VAL A 3 4.86 -0.55 7.21
C VAL A 3 4.28 0.44 8.20
N VAL A 4 3.60 1.45 7.69
CA VAL A 4 3.01 2.53 8.47
C VAL A 4 1.51 2.67 8.18
N GLY A 5 0.78 3.23 9.14
CA GLY A 5 -0.56 3.73 8.91
C GLY A 5 -0.50 5.13 8.29
N ILE A 6 -1.48 5.45 7.45
CA ILE A 6 -1.67 6.80 6.90
C ILE A 6 -3.08 7.24 7.27
N ILE A 7 -3.17 8.42 7.87
CA ILE A 7 -4.44 9.08 8.16
C ILE A 7 -4.52 10.36 7.32
N THR A 8 -5.55 10.45 6.52
CA THR A 8 -5.81 11.57 5.62
C THR A 8 -7.04 12.33 6.14
N TYR A 9 -6.85 13.58 6.53
CA TYR A 9 -7.92 14.46 6.99
C TYR A 9 -8.35 15.35 5.84
N GLY A 10 -9.57 15.18 5.37
CA GLY A 10 -10.21 16.06 4.41
C GLY A 10 -11.22 17.01 5.08
N SER A 11 -11.81 17.92 4.30
CA SER A 11 -12.78 18.92 4.78
C SER A 11 -14.06 18.31 5.39
N SER A 12 -14.47 17.11 4.98
CA SER A 12 -15.72 16.47 5.40
C SER A 12 -15.55 15.03 5.89
N ALA A 13 -14.42 14.41 5.65
CA ALA A 13 -14.19 13.00 5.99
C ALA A 13 -12.73 12.74 6.31
N THR A 14 -12.49 11.68 7.09
CA THR A 14 -11.17 11.12 7.35
C THR A 14 -11.05 9.77 6.66
N ALA A 15 -9.97 9.57 5.91
CA ALA A 15 -9.63 8.29 5.29
C ALA A 15 -8.42 7.68 5.97
N GLN A 16 -8.31 6.36 5.90
CA GLN A 16 -7.17 5.61 6.44
C GLN A 16 -6.67 4.60 5.42
N GLY A 17 -5.37 4.39 5.44
CA GLY A 17 -4.69 3.40 4.62
C GLY A 17 -3.34 3.04 5.20
N SER A 18 -2.53 2.40 4.39
CA SER A 18 -1.19 1.97 4.74
C SER A 18 -0.15 2.62 3.84
N GLY A 19 1.10 2.55 4.25
CA GLY A 19 2.24 3.01 3.46
C GLY A 19 3.48 2.19 3.75
N ILE A 20 4.47 2.34 2.88
CA ILE A 20 5.74 1.63 2.93
C ILE A 20 6.87 2.65 3.04
N ILE A 21 7.72 2.52 4.05
CA ILE A 21 8.89 3.39 4.22
C ILE A 21 9.92 3.06 3.13
N LEU A 22 10.20 4.05 2.26
CA LEU A 22 11.18 3.92 1.18
C LEU A 22 12.61 4.19 1.65
N SER A 23 12.76 5.07 2.65
CA SER A 23 14.08 5.54 3.09
C SER A 23 14.06 6.02 4.53
N GLU A 24 15.23 5.96 5.18
CA GLU A 24 15.42 6.37 6.57
C GLU A 24 15.13 7.86 6.80
N ASN A 25 15.17 8.67 5.76
CA ASN A 25 14.83 10.10 5.85
C ASN A 25 13.32 10.38 5.70
N GLY A 26 12.46 9.34 5.73
CA GLY A 26 11.01 9.47 5.86
C GLY A 26 10.23 9.66 4.57
N TYR A 27 10.73 9.17 3.42
CA TYR A 27 9.89 9.01 2.24
C TYR A 27 9.03 7.75 2.36
N ILE A 28 7.76 7.88 1.97
CA ILE A 28 6.76 6.81 2.10
C ILE A 28 5.98 6.73 0.79
N ILE A 29 5.84 5.52 0.27
CA ILE A 29 4.95 5.25 -0.86
C ILE A 29 3.62 4.69 -0.37
N THR A 30 2.54 5.07 -1.03
CA THR A 30 1.17 4.59 -0.79
C THR A 30 0.34 4.69 -2.07
N ASN A 31 -0.97 4.42 -2.01
CA ASN A 31 -1.88 4.68 -3.12
C ASN A 31 -2.33 6.15 -3.20
N ALA A 32 -2.57 6.63 -4.43
CA ALA A 32 -3.09 7.98 -4.66
C ALA A 32 -4.48 8.17 -4.03
N HIS A 33 -5.34 7.15 -4.10
CA HIS A 33 -6.67 7.23 -3.50
C HIS A 33 -6.65 7.36 -1.97
N VAL A 34 -5.60 6.88 -1.27
CA VAL A 34 -5.44 7.01 0.19
C VAL A 34 -5.26 8.47 0.60
N VAL A 35 -4.61 9.28 -0.24
CA VAL A 35 -4.33 10.70 0.03
C VAL A 35 -5.28 11.65 -0.70
N SER A 36 -6.20 11.12 -1.50
CA SER A 36 -7.11 11.93 -2.32
C SER A 36 -8.05 12.77 -1.46
N GLY A 37 -8.18 14.06 -1.80
CA GLY A 37 -9.04 15.01 -1.09
C GLY A 37 -8.56 15.41 0.30
N GLY A 38 -7.35 15.01 0.69
CA GLY A 38 -6.75 15.35 1.98
C GLY A 38 -6.18 16.76 2.02
N GLU A 39 -6.34 17.42 3.18
CA GLU A 39 -5.75 18.72 3.51
C GLU A 39 -4.60 18.56 4.51
N LYS A 40 -4.66 17.52 5.36
CA LYS A 40 -3.63 17.15 6.33
C LYS A 40 -3.39 15.65 6.30
N PHE A 41 -2.13 15.24 6.48
CA PHE A 41 -1.71 13.83 6.46
C PHE A 41 -0.87 13.52 7.69
N GLU A 42 -1.19 12.38 8.32
CA GLU A 42 -0.40 11.84 9.42
C GLU A 42 0.09 10.43 9.06
N VAL A 43 1.34 10.17 9.39
CA VAL A 43 1.96 8.85 9.30
C VAL A 43 2.08 8.29 10.71
N VAL A 44 1.51 7.11 10.92
CA VAL A 44 1.52 6.42 12.22
C VAL A 44 2.47 5.23 12.14
N LEU A 45 3.52 5.26 12.95
CA LEU A 45 4.50 4.18 13.05
C LEU A 45 3.95 3.00 13.84
N GLN A 46 4.62 1.85 13.76
CA GLN A 46 4.22 0.62 14.47
C GLN A 46 4.18 0.79 16.00
N ASN A 47 5.00 1.67 16.56
CA ASN A 47 5.02 1.98 17.99
C ASN A 47 3.89 2.92 18.43
N GLY A 48 3.09 3.42 17.49
CA GLY A 48 1.97 4.34 17.74
C GLY A 48 2.33 5.81 17.64
N ASP A 49 3.58 6.17 17.41
CA ASP A 49 3.97 7.56 17.22
C ASP A 49 3.44 8.08 15.88
N SER A 50 2.92 9.32 15.90
CA SER A 50 2.38 10.01 14.72
C SER A 50 3.26 11.16 14.30
N TYR A 51 3.43 11.32 13.00
CA TYR A 51 4.20 12.39 12.37
C TYR A 51 3.40 13.03 11.25
N ASP A 52 3.40 14.35 11.19
CA ASP A 52 2.83 15.08 10.05
C ASP A 52 3.61 14.73 8.78
N ALA A 53 2.91 14.65 7.66
CA ALA A 53 3.50 14.39 6.36
C ALA A 53 2.94 15.33 5.28
N THR A 54 3.69 15.47 4.20
CA THR A 54 3.28 16.21 3.00
C THR A 54 3.27 15.28 1.80
N VAL A 55 2.29 15.43 0.91
CA VAL A 55 2.28 14.75 -0.38
C VAL A 55 3.26 15.44 -1.30
N ILE A 56 4.26 14.71 -1.78
CA ILE A 56 5.25 15.19 -2.75
C ILE A 56 4.71 15.09 -4.17
N GLY A 57 3.97 14.03 -4.44
CA GLY A 57 3.32 13.79 -5.72
C GLY A 57 2.32 12.65 -5.62
N ALA A 58 1.33 12.67 -6.49
CA ALA A 58 0.35 11.60 -6.64
C ALA A 58 -0.04 11.47 -8.11
N ASP A 59 -0.19 10.23 -8.56
CA ASP A 59 -0.63 9.90 -9.90
C ASP A 59 -1.85 8.97 -9.84
N ASN A 60 -2.98 9.46 -10.35
CA ASN A 60 -4.23 8.71 -10.36
C ASN A 60 -4.26 7.58 -11.39
N GLN A 61 -3.41 7.66 -12.41
CA GLN A 61 -3.35 6.63 -13.45
C GLN A 61 -2.71 5.35 -12.91
N SER A 62 -1.60 5.49 -12.16
CA SER A 62 -0.92 4.38 -11.51
C SER A 62 -1.45 4.08 -10.11
N ASP A 63 -2.33 4.94 -9.56
CA ASP A 63 -2.81 4.90 -8.18
C ASP A 63 -1.67 4.92 -7.15
N LEU A 64 -0.62 5.70 -7.39
CA LEU A 64 0.54 5.83 -6.51
C LEU A 64 0.68 7.25 -5.97
N ALA A 65 1.15 7.37 -4.74
CA ALA A 65 1.50 8.63 -4.12
C ALA A 65 2.78 8.51 -3.28
N LEU A 66 3.57 9.58 -3.30
CA LEU A 66 4.77 9.74 -2.49
C LEU A 66 4.52 10.79 -1.40
N LEU A 67 4.75 10.40 -0.15
CA LEU A 67 4.71 11.30 0.99
C LEU A 67 6.11 11.51 1.55
N LYS A 68 6.29 12.67 2.21
CA LYS A 68 7.47 13.00 3.01
C LYS A 68 7.03 13.28 4.45
N MET A 69 7.51 12.46 5.37
CA MET A 69 7.34 12.67 6.81
C MET A 69 8.11 13.92 7.25
N GLN A 70 7.49 14.76 8.06
CA GLN A 70 8.15 15.91 8.67
C GLN A 70 8.88 15.47 9.93
N ASN A 71 10.13 15.91 10.08
CA ASN A 71 10.98 15.57 11.22
C ASN A 71 10.96 14.07 11.54
N PRO A 72 11.33 13.20 10.59
CA PRO A 72 11.31 11.76 10.82
C PRO A 72 12.22 11.38 11.97
N PRO A 73 11.84 10.41 12.81
CA PRO A 73 12.69 9.95 13.90
C PRO A 73 13.93 9.21 13.37
N GLU A 74 14.97 9.18 14.16
CA GLU A 74 16.12 8.31 13.88
C GLU A 74 15.71 6.83 13.98
N GLY A 75 16.34 6.00 13.15
CA GLY A 75 16.13 4.56 13.17
C GLY A 75 14.91 4.07 12.40
N LEU A 76 14.35 4.89 11.48
CA LEU A 76 13.37 4.38 10.52
C LEU A 76 13.99 3.24 9.70
N VAL A 77 13.22 2.17 9.53
CA VAL A 77 13.64 1.01 8.75
C VAL A 77 12.98 1.06 7.38
N ALA A 78 13.77 1.30 6.34
CA ALA A 78 13.30 1.22 4.97
C ALA A 78 12.96 -0.24 4.60
N ALA A 79 11.95 -0.41 3.74
CA ALA A 79 11.60 -1.71 3.21
C ALA A 79 12.67 -2.23 2.24
N THR A 80 12.80 -3.54 2.16
CA THR A 80 13.59 -4.20 1.12
C THR A 80 12.68 -4.48 -0.08
N PHE A 81 13.10 -4.10 -1.26
CA PHE A 81 12.33 -4.29 -2.49
C PHE A 81 12.83 -5.51 -3.26
N GLY A 82 11.88 -6.28 -3.80
CA GLY A 82 12.14 -7.40 -4.68
C GLY A 82 11.99 -7.01 -6.15
N ASN A 83 11.87 -8.02 -7.00
CA ASN A 83 11.64 -7.88 -8.44
C ASN A 83 10.28 -8.51 -8.79
N SER A 84 9.29 -7.69 -9.13
CA SER A 84 7.95 -8.19 -9.50
C SER A 84 7.91 -8.92 -10.83
N ASP A 85 8.90 -8.74 -11.70
CA ASP A 85 8.98 -9.42 -12.99
C ASP A 85 9.42 -10.89 -12.86
N GLU A 86 9.97 -11.27 -11.69
CA GLU A 86 10.39 -12.64 -11.39
C GLU A 86 9.32 -13.47 -10.68
N LEU A 87 8.16 -12.86 -10.36
CA LEU A 87 7.07 -13.56 -9.69
C LEU A 87 6.43 -14.65 -10.57
N GLU A 88 6.12 -15.77 -9.95
CA GLU A 88 5.43 -16.88 -10.59
C GLU A 88 4.07 -17.16 -9.91
N VAL A 89 3.11 -17.67 -10.69
CA VAL A 89 1.82 -18.14 -10.17
C VAL A 89 2.05 -19.30 -9.20
N GLY A 90 1.41 -19.25 -8.05
CA GLY A 90 1.54 -20.23 -6.98
C GLY A 90 2.58 -19.87 -5.91
N GLU A 91 3.33 -18.75 -6.07
CA GLU A 91 4.19 -18.26 -5.00
C GLU A 91 3.37 -17.73 -3.83
N MET A 92 3.83 -18.02 -2.60
CA MET A 92 3.23 -17.52 -1.38
C MET A 92 3.59 -16.04 -1.18
N VAL A 93 2.57 -15.24 -0.86
CA VAL A 93 2.71 -13.81 -0.56
C VAL A 93 1.96 -13.43 0.70
N VAL A 94 2.39 -12.34 1.32
CA VAL A 94 1.74 -11.76 2.50
C VAL A 94 1.44 -10.29 2.22
N ALA A 95 0.18 -9.90 2.39
CA ALA A 95 -0.22 -8.51 2.40
C ALA A 95 -0.20 -7.98 3.84
N ILE A 96 0.39 -6.82 4.06
CA ILE A 96 0.48 -6.19 5.38
C ILE A 96 -0.15 -4.80 5.31
N GLY A 97 -0.97 -4.48 6.32
CA GLY A 97 -1.61 -3.18 6.40
C GLY A 97 -2.00 -2.77 7.82
N ASN A 98 -2.49 -1.55 7.92
CA ASN A 98 -3.01 -0.95 9.15
C ASN A 98 -4.51 -0.64 9.02
N PRO A 99 -5.39 -1.64 8.81
CA PRO A 99 -6.81 -1.40 8.66
C PRO A 99 -7.39 -0.85 9.98
N GLY A 100 -8.16 0.24 9.89
CA GLY A 100 -8.88 0.78 11.06
C GLY A 100 -8.00 1.43 12.13
N GLY A 101 -6.78 1.85 11.80
CA GLY A 101 -5.85 2.51 12.71
C GLY A 101 -5.13 1.54 13.66
N LEU A 102 -4.73 2.03 14.85
CA LEU A 102 -3.91 1.28 15.81
C LEU A 102 -4.55 -0.02 16.34
N ALA A 103 -5.89 -0.13 16.35
CA ALA A 103 -6.58 -1.32 16.85
C ALA A 103 -6.30 -2.58 15.99
N LEU A 104 -6.03 -2.42 14.71
CA LEU A 104 -5.73 -3.50 13.76
C LEU A 104 -4.38 -3.27 13.06
N ALA A 105 -3.49 -2.52 13.67
CA ALA A 105 -2.17 -2.24 13.13
C ALA A 105 -1.40 -3.54 12.83
N SER A 106 -0.64 -3.55 11.73
CA SER A 106 0.15 -4.69 11.30
C SER A 106 -0.67 -5.97 11.00
N THR A 107 -1.94 -5.80 10.58
CA THR A 107 -2.74 -6.93 10.09
C THR A 107 -2.05 -7.57 8.89
N GLN A 108 -1.94 -8.90 8.93
CA GLN A 108 -1.33 -9.70 7.88
C GLN A 108 -2.36 -10.66 7.30
N THR A 109 -2.42 -10.72 5.98
CA THR A 109 -3.18 -11.73 5.25
C THR A 109 -2.24 -12.50 4.34
N VAL A 110 -2.37 -13.82 4.32
CA VAL A 110 -1.50 -14.71 3.54
C VAL A 110 -2.28 -15.28 2.38
N GLY A 111 -1.64 -15.40 1.26
CA GLY A 111 -2.21 -16.01 0.05
C GLY A 111 -1.14 -16.39 -0.95
N TYR A 112 -1.58 -16.66 -2.16
CA TYR A 112 -0.74 -17.10 -3.28
C TYR A 112 -0.99 -16.23 -4.51
N ILE A 113 0.03 -16.06 -5.33
CA ILE A 113 -0.10 -15.39 -6.63
C ILE A 113 -1.03 -16.20 -7.53
N SER A 114 -2.11 -15.58 -7.97
CA SER A 114 -3.10 -16.16 -8.89
C SER A 114 -2.83 -15.77 -10.36
N ALA A 115 -2.27 -14.58 -10.58
CA ALA A 115 -1.80 -14.10 -11.89
C ALA A 115 -0.77 -12.99 -11.71
N VAL A 116 0.24 -12.93 -12.59
CA VAL A 116 1.34 -11.94 -12.52
C VAL A 116 1.15 -10.73 -13.43
N GLN A 117 0.29 -10.84 -14.47
CA GLN A 117 0.04 -9.78 -15.46
C GLN A 117 -1.46 -9.68 -15.76
N ARG A 118 -2.25 -9.32 -14.74
CA ARG A 118 -3.69 -9.13 -14.92
C ARG A 118 -3.96 -7.69 -15.35
N THR A 119 -4.53 -7.50 -16.54
CA THR A 119 -4.98 -6.18 -16.99
C THR A 119 -6.30 -5.84 -16.31
N ILE A 120 -6.33 -4.72 -15.61
CA ILE A 120 -7.48 -4.18 -14.89
C ILE A 120 -7.81 -2.81 -15.48
N THR A 121 -9.10 -2.55 -15.72
CA THR A 121 -9.59 -1.21 -16.06
C THR A 121 -10.22 -0.60 -14.81
N THR A 122 -9.71 0.54 -14.36
CA THR A 122 -10.23 1.24 -13.19
C THR A 122 -11.57 1.92 -13.51
N GLU A 123 -12.33 2.30 -12.48
CA GLU A 123 -13.57 3.09 -12.63
C GLU A 123 -13.36 4.41 -13.37
N LEU A 124 -12.16 4.99 -13.30
CA LEU A 124 -11.77 6.20 -14.02
C LEU A 124 -11.39 5.93 -15.49
N GLY A 125 -11.44 4.67 -15.95
CA GLY A 125 -11.14 4.27 -17.32
C GLY A 125 -9.65 4.07 -17.61
N TYR A 126 -8.78 4.13 -16.60
CA TYR A 126 -7.35 3.81 -16.76
C TYR A 126 -7.13 2.30 -16.80
N THR A 127 -6.20 1.87 -17.63
CA THR A 127 -5.79 0.47 -17.73
C THR A 127 -4.47 0.26 -17.00
N MET A 128 -4.43 -0.71 -16.09
CA MET A 128 -3.25 -1.06 -15.30
C MET A 128 -2.97 -2.55 -15.43
N VAL A 129 -1.68 -2.90 -15.37
CA VAL A 129 -1.25 -4.31 -15.23
C VAL A 129 -0.95 -4.57 -13.77
N CYS A 130 -1.63 -5.55 -13.18
CA CYS A 130 -1.58 -5.83 -11.75
C CYS A 130 -1.16 -7.28 -11.46
N ILE A 131 -0.63 -7.49 -10.25
CA ILE A 131 -0.50 -8.81 -9.64
C ILE A 131 -1.85 -9.17 -9.03
N GLN A 132 -2.35 -10.38 -9.29
CA GLN A 132 -3.53 -10.94 -8.63
C GLN A 132 -3.10 -11.97 -7.59
N ALA A 133 -3.65 -11.90 -6.38
CA ALA A 133 -3.44 -12.87 -5.31
C ALA A 133 -4.76 -13.15 -4.58
N ASP A 134 -4.84 -14.28 -3.88
CA ASP A 134 -5.99 -14.62 -3.04
C ASP A 134 -5.84 -14.18 -1.58
N ALA A 135 -4.72 -13.52 -1.23
CA ALA A 135 -4.58 -12.82 0.04
C ALA A 135 -5.68 -11.75 0.17
N ALA A 136 -6.37 -11.72 1.30
CA ALA A 136 -7.48 -10.79 1.52
C ALA A 136 -6.98 -9.34 1.51
N ILE A 137 -7.47 -8.55 0.55
CA ILE A 137 -7.23 -7.12 0.44
C ILE A 137 -8.52 -6.40 0.80
N ASN A 138 -8.47 -5.58 1.82
CA ASN A 138 -9.62 -4.85 2.38
C ASN A 138 -9.26 -3.36 2.56
N PRO A 139 -10.26 -2.49 2.73
CA PRO A 139 -10.00 -1.11 3.15
C PRO A 139 -9.09 -1.06 4.38
N GLY A 140 -7.98 -0.31 4.28
CA GLY A 140 -6.92 -0.23 5.30
C GLY A 140 -5.63 -0.94 4.91
N ASN A 141 -5.67 -2.02 4.10
CA ASN A 141 -4.45 -2.60 3.52
C ASN A 141 -3.95 -1.77 2.33
N SER A 142 -4.81 -0.98 1.68
CA SER A 142 -4.43 -0.13 0.54
C SER A 142 -3.20 0.71 0.84
N GLY A 143 -2.23 0.67 -0.06
CA GLY A 143 -0.94 1.33 0.06
C GLY A 143 0.11 0.55 0.86
N GLY A 144 -0.28 -0.55 1.48
CA GLY A 144 0.64 -1.48 2.14
C GLY A 144 1.37 -2.40 1.18
N PRO A 145 2.41 -3.11 1.65
CA PRO A 145 3.18 -4.02 0.81
C PRO A 145 2.48 -5.36 0.61
N LEU A 146 2.65 -5.91 -0.59
CA LEU A 146 2.62 -7.32 -0.87
C LEU A 146 4.07 -7.83 -0.83
N ILE A 147 4.39 -8.77 0.07
CA ILE A 147 5.74 -9.27 0.25
C ILE A 147 5.86 -10.76 -0.12
N ASN A 148 7.02 -11.14 -0.64
CA ASN A 148 7.36 -12.52 -0.90
C ASN A 148 7.90 -13.23 0.36
N THR A 149 8.24 -14.52 0.25
CA THR A 149 8.77 -15.34 1.35
C THR A 149 10.15 -14.91 1.85
N TYR A 150 10.85 -14.04 1.10
CA TYR A 150 12.14 -13.45 1.51
C TYR A 150 11.98 -12.12 2.25
N GLY A 151 10.72 -11.67 2.49
CA GLY A 151 10.42 -10.39 3.14
C GLY A 151 10.62 -9.16 2.25
N GLN A 152 10.70 -9.36 0.94
CA GLN A 152 10.86 -8.28 -0.04
C GLN A 152 9.50 -7.82 -0.55
N VAL A 153 9.34 -6.51 -0.70
CA VAL A 153 8.15 -5.90 -1.32
C VAL A 153 8.17 -6.18 -2.82
N VAL A 154 7.14 -6.86 -3.31
CA VAL A 154 6.94 -7.20 -4.71
C VAL A 154 5.73 -6.50 -5.33
N GLY A 155 4.89 -5.88 -4.49
CA GLY A 155 3.74 -5.10 -4.94
C GLY A 155 3.21 -4.15 -3.87
N ILE A 156 2.33 -3.24 -4.27
CA ILE A 156 1.60 -2.32 -3.42
C ILE A 156 0.12 -2.68 -3.51
N THR A 157 -0.50 -3.08 -2.40
CA THR A 157 -1.90 -3.53 -2.36
C THR A 157 -2.86 -2.37 -2.62
N SER A 158 -3.95 -2.61 -3.35
CA SER A 158 -4.99 -1.62 -3.61
C SER A 158 -6.37 -2.25 -3.50
N SER A 159 -7.14 -1.87 -2.49
CA SER A 159 -8.53 -2.32 -2.32
C SER A 159 -9.49 -1.70 -3.34
N LYS A 160 -9.11 -0.60 -3.97
CA LYS A 160 -9.92 0.07 -5.00
C LYS A 160 -9.98 -0.69 -6.32
N LEU A 161 -9.05 -1.62 -6.54
CA LEU A 161 -9.00 -2.44 -7.75
C LEU A 161 -9.81 -3.74 -7.62
N VAL A 162 -10.42 -3.98 -6.47
CA VAL A 162 -11.27 -5.17 -6.23
C VAL A 162 -12.69 -4.84 -6.66
N GLU A 163 -13.25 -5.64 -7.57
CA GLU A 163 -14.69 -5.55 -7.91
C GLU A 163 -15.53 -6.10 -6.74
N GLU A 164 -16.62 -5.39 -6.39
CA GLU A 164 -17.55 -5.87 -5.37
C GLU A 164 -18.18 -7.21 -5.77
N GLY A 165 -18.22 -8.15 -4.83
CA GLY A 165 -18.87 -9.45 -5.01
C GLY A 165 -17.92 -10.61 -5.36
N TYR A 166 -16.62 -10.37 -5.48
CA TYR A 166 -15.62 -11.44 -5.65
C TYR A 166 -14.83 -11.64 -4.37
N GLU A 167 -14.89 -12.85 -3.80
CA GLU A 167 -14.03 -13.26 -2.68
C GLU A 167 -12.76 -13.94 -3.21
N GLY A 168 -11.63 -13.75 -2.53
CA GLY A 168 -10.36 -14.37 -2.89
C GLY A 168 -9.70 -13.77 -4.14
N ILE A 169 -10.07 -12.54 -4.53
CA ILE A 169 -9.45 -11.81 -5.62
C ILE A 169 -8.95 -10.46 -5.08
N GLY A 170 -7.65 -10.33 -4.93
CA GLY A 170 -6.96 -9.10 -4.54
C GLY A 170 -5.99 -8.67 -5.62
N PHE A 171 -5.82 -7.36 -5.78
CA PHE A 171 -4.89 -6.80 -6.75
C PHE A 171 -3.83 -5.95 -6.07
N SER A 172 -2.62 -6.00 -6.64
CA SER A 172 -1.49 -5.18 -6.20
C SER A 172 -0.78 -4.59 -7.42
N ILE A 173 -0.32 -3.36 -7.28
CA ILE A 173 0.51 -2.70 -8.29
C ILE A 173 1.90 -3.32 -8.21
N PRO A 174 2.46 -3.84 -9.33
CA PRO A 174 3.81 -4.42 -9.33
C PRO A 174 4.84 -3.39 -8.87
N ILE A 175 5.79 -3.82 -8.04
CA ILE A 175 6.79 -2.89 -7.49
C ILE A 175 7.71 -2.29 -8.55
N ASN A 176 7.96 -2.99 -9.65
CA ASN A 176 8.75 -2.47 -10.77
C ASN A 176 8.02 -1.36 -11.56
N THR A 177 6.70 -1.18 -11.33
CA THR A 177 5.92 -0.08 -11.90
C THR A 177 5.95 1.16 -10.99
N ALA A 178 6.16 0.96 -9.70
CA ALA A 178 6.19 2.02 -8.69
C ALA A 178 7.59 2.60 -8.55
#